data_67b5b43e129abfcb725966c0220e93a2
#
_entry.id   67b5b43e129abfcb725966c0220e93a2
#
_cell.length_a   1.000
_cell.length_b   1.000
_cell.length_c   1.000
_cell.angle_alpha   90.00
_cell.angle_beta   90.00
_cell.angle_gamma   90.00
#
_symmetry.space_group_name_H-M   'P 1'
#
loop_
_entity.id
_entity.type
_entity.pdbx_description
1 polymer ?
#
loop_
_entity_poly.entity_id
_entity_poly.type
_entity_poly.pdbx_seq_one_letter_code
_entity_poly.pdbx_strand_id
1 'polypeptide(L)'
;MSDVRDTEPRLLKEPRGGVPDVTSTLDGYHRVCDAMAEATGSLAADAERASGFRYGHEDWLIQFKREGAGIALLDPVALTRAGADWNEFNDAVGDATWILHDSLMDLPGFAEIGLKPKALFDTEIAARLLGLHRFGLAAVTEHYLGITLAKEHSAADWSYRPLPRDWRNYAALDVEVLIELETMMRRDLKAAGKDEWAAEEFSHALVAGLAPRKPHPIPWLRISRITQLSRDPRGLAIAKSLWEERDRLARQYDIAPSLLLADSSIIEAATNKPHNAAQFRALRSLNERVRIHTGTEQDKMFERYAPIQRAVKPKVWKQAIDRAIALKPTQWPTMPAPEQDENGVVNAPRSMRLWQQRH
;
A
#
# COMPACT_ATOMS: atom_id res chain seq x y z
N MET A 1 -14.68 38.35 2.95
CA MET A 1 -15.79 37.57 2.36
C MET A 1 -15.50 37.50 0.88
N SER A 2 -14.77 36.45 0.46
CA SER A 2 -14.43 36.22 -0.95
C SER A 2 -15.41 35.19 -1.49
N ASP A 3 -16.01 35.54 -2.61
CA ASP A 3 -16.97 34.80 -3.42
C ASP A 3 -16.54 33.33 -3.56
N VAL A 4 -17.19 32.42 -2.85
CA VAL A 4 -17.13 30.98 -3.13
C VAL A 4 -17.88 30.82 -4.45
N ARG A 5 -17.15 30.75 -5.56
CA ARG A 5 -17.72 30.37 -6.85
C ARG A 5 -18.25 28.95 -6.70
N ASP A 6 -19.54 28.83 -6.63
CA ASP A 6 -20.33 27.60 -6.65
C ASP A 6 -20.32 27.03 -8.09
N THR A 7 -19.12 26.76 -8.60
CA THR A 7 -18.93 26.10 -9.89
C THR A 7 -18.60 24.65 -9.61
N GLU A 8 -19.41 23.73 -10.13
CA GLU A 8 -19.14 22.29 -10.04
C GLU A 8 -17.69 21.99 -10.48
N PRO A 9 -16.96 21.14 -9.73
CA PRO A 9 -15.58 20.80 -10.06
C PRO A 9 -15.49 20.22 -11.48
N ARG A 10 -14.51 20.68 -12.25
CA ARG A 10 -14.28 20.20 -13.62
C ARG A 10 -13.60 18.85 -13.60
N LEU A 11 -14.18 17.84 -14.25
CA LEU A 11 -13.52 16.53 -14.40
C LEU A 11 -12.27 16.63 -15.28
N LEU A 12 -11.11 16.26 -14.74
CA LEU A 12 -9.89 16.05 -15.49
C LEU A 12 -9.87 14.61 -16.00
N LYS A 13 -10.09 14.46 -17.31
CA LYS A 13 -10.21 13.14 -17.95
C LYS A 13 -8.87 12.50 -18.27
N GLU A 14 -7.89 13.30 -18.68
CA GLU A 14 -6.55 12.88 -19.08
C GLU A 14 -5.52 13.94 -18.69
N PRO A 15 -4.24 13.53 -18.51
CA PRO A 15 -3.16 14.48 -18.30
C PRO A 15 -3.01 15.42 -19.51
N ARG A 16 -2.53 16.64 -19.29
CA ARG A 16 -2.36 17.67 -20.33
C ARG A 16 -1.45 17.22 -21.48
N GLY A 17 -0.42 16.43 -21.16
CA GLY A 17 0.53 15.85 -22.14
C GLY A 17 0.06 14.55 -22.78
N GLY A 18 -1.17 14.10 -22.49
CA GLY A 18 -1.67 12.77 -22.89
C GLY A 18 -1.21 11.65 -21.95
N VAL A 19 -1.70 10.43 -22.21
CA VAL A 19 -1.41 9.25 -21.39
C VAL A 19 -0.11 8.59 -21.86
N PRO A 20 0.97 8.58 -21.05
CA PRO A 20 2.25 8.00 -21.47
C PRO A 20 2.20 6.47 -21.53
N ASP A 21 3.10 5.89 -22.31
CA ASP A 21 3.38 4.46 -22.26
C ASP A 21 4.27 4.11 -21.07
N VAL A 22 4.22 2.84 -20.63
CA VAL A 22 5.06 2.35 -19.56
C VAL A 22 6.47 2.08 -20.06
N THR A 23 7.45 2.68 -19.40
CA THR A 23 8.87 2.43 -19.63
C THR A 23 9.29 1.16 -18.88
N SER A 24 9.72 0.13 -19.62
CA SER A 24 10.14 -1.17 -19.08
C SER A 24 11.48 -1.67 -19.65
N THR A 25 12.17 -0.82 -20.43
CA THR A 25 13.47 -1.13 -21.04
C THR A 25 14.56 -0.18 -20.56
N LEU A 26 15.82 -0.61 -20.53
CA LEU A 26 16.94 0.23 -20.13
C LEU A 26 17.09 1.48 -21.00
N ASP A 27 16.98 1.34 -22.33
CA ASP A 27 17.05 2.49 -23.22
C ASP A 27 15.94 3.52 -22.95
N GLY A 28 14.76 3.04 -22.62
CA GLY A 28 13.64 3.90 -22.19
C GLY A 28 13.94 4.59 -20.86
N TYR A 29 14.49 3.85 -19.92
CA TYR A 29 14.87 4.34 -18.60
C TYR A 29 15.94 5.46 -18.67
N HIS A 30 17.01 5.25 -19.46
CA HIS A 30 18.04 6.26 -19.67
C HIS A 30 17.46 7.54 -20.27
N ARG A 31 16.56 7.44 -21.28
CA ARG A 31 15.88 8.62 -21.83
C ARG A 31 15.02 9.35 -20.79
N VAL A 32 14.40 8.62 -19.85
CA VAL A 32 13.67 9.25 -18.75
C VAL A 32 14.64 9.97 -17.81
N CYS A 33 15.77 9.36 -17.46
CA CYS A 33 16.81 10.00 -16.62
C CYS A 33 17.34 11.28 -17.29
N ASP A 34 17.66 11.24 -18.58
CA ASP A 34 18.12 12.42 -19.35
C ASP A 34 17.07 13.54 -19.30
N ALA A 35 15.80 13.23 -19.58
CA ALA A 35 14.72 14.21 -19.52
C ALA A 35 14.52 14.80 -18.10
N MET A 36 14.64 13.98 -17.07
CA MET A 36 14.55 14.44 -15.69
C MET A 36 15.74 15.32 -15.29
N ALA A 37 16.95 15.05 -15.83
CA ALA A 37 18.13 15.87 -15.58
C ALA A 37 18.04 17.27 -16.23
N GLU A 38 17.44 17.36 -17.42
CA GLU A 38 17.22 18.62 -18.12
C GLU A 38 16.08 19.46 -17.53
N ALA A 39 15.17 18.81 -16.80
CA ALA A 39 13.99 19.42 -16.20
C ALA A 39 14.32 20.20 -14.91
N THR A 40 13.43 21.09 -14.51
CA THR A 40 13.60 21.95 -13.33
C THR A 40 12.46 21.86 -12.34
N GLY A 41 12.65 22.42 -11.15
CA GLY A 41 11.61 22.44 -10.11
C GLY A 41 11.44 21.12 -9.37
N SER A 42 10.35 21.02 -8.66
CA SER A 42 10.02 19.85 -7.85
C SER A 42 9.63 18.64 -8.72
N LEU A 43 9.79 17.44 -8.18
CA LEU A 43 9.43 16.17 -8.80
C LEU A 43 8.16 15.61 -8.12
N ALA A 44 7.05 15.59 -8.83
CA ALA A 44 5.87 14.84 -8.38
C ALA A 44 6.09 13.34 -8.55
N ALA A 45 5.73 12.55 -7.54
CA ALA A 45 5.89 11.11 -7.54
C ALA A 45 4.69 10.42 -6.88
N ASP A 46 4.43 9.18 -7.33
CA ASP A 46 3.41 8.28 -6.78
C ASP A 46 3.76 6.84 -7.15
N ALA A 47 3.15 5.83 -6.49
CA ALA A 47 3.40 4.42 -6.79
C ALA A 47 2.18 3.53 -6.62
N GLU A 48 2.11 2.51 -7.47
CA GLU A 48 1.01 1.55 -7.46
C GLU A 48 1.48 0.12 -7.14
N ARG A 49 0.75 -0.55 -6.28
CA ARG A 49 1.06 -1.88 -5.76
C ARG A 49 0.00 -2.91 -6.11
N ALA A 50 0.39 -4.20 -6.00
CA ALA A 50 -0.51 -5.32 -6.19
C ALA A 50 -0.72 -6.13 -4.88
N SER A 51 -0.68 -5.49 -3.72
CA SER A 51 -0.69 -6.16 -2.40
C SER A 51 -1.96 -6.97 -2.10
N GLY A 52 -3.06 -6.71 -2.80
CA GLY A 52 -4.29 -7.53 -2.76
C GLY A 52 -4.23 -8.81 -3.59
N PHE A 53 -3.20 -8.94 -4.44
CA PHE A 53 -3.06 -10.02 -5.43
C PHE A 53 -1.74 -10.78 -5.30
N ARG A 54 -0.64 -10.08 -5.03
CA ARG A 54 0.71 -10.64 -4.92
C ARG A 54 1.14 -10.75 -3.46
N TYR A 55 2.14 -11.59 -3.20
CA TYR A 55 2.65 -11.79 -1.84
C TYR A 55 3.43 -10.59 -1.32
N GLY A 56 4.23 -10.01 -2.17
CA GLY A 56 5.10 -8.88 -1.84
C GLY A 56 4.38 -7.53 -1.74
N HIS A 57 5.17 -6.52 -1.46
CA HIS A 57 4.74 -5.13 -1.37
C HIS A 57 5.48 -4.24 -2.37
N GLU A 58 6.06 -4.87 -3.39
CA GLU A 58 6.77 -4.18 -4.46
C GLU A 58 5.86 -3.17 -5.16
N ASP A 59 6.42 -2.05 -5.53
CA ASP A 59 5.80 -1.12 -6.45
C ASP A 59 5.82 -1.76 -7.86
N TRP A 60 4.67 -1.81 -8.51
CA TRP A 60 4.50 -2.37 -9.85
C TRP A 60 4.41 -1.29 -10.93
N LEU A 61 4.17 -0.06 -10.53
CA LEU A 61 4.27 1.12 -11.37
C LEU A 61 4.73 2.27 -10.49
N ILE A 62 5.61 3.11 -11.02
CA ILE A 62 6.00 4.38 -10.39
C ILE A 62 5.76 5.49 -11.41
N GLN A 63 5.11 6.53 -10.95
CA GLN A 63 4.82 7.71 -11.75
C GLN A 63 5.70 8.86 -11.30
N PHE A 64 6.29 9.54 -12.27
CA PHE A 64 7.01 10.79 -12.04
C PHE A 64 6.51 11.88 -12.96
N LYS A 65 6.46 13.12 -12.47
CA LYS A 65 6.25 14.31 -13.29
C LYS A 65 7.20 15.41 -12.85
N ARG A 66 7.87 16.01 -13.82
CA ARG A 66 8.71 17.19 -13.60
C ARG A 66 8.45 18.22 -14.70
N GLU A 67 8.53 19.51 -14.37
CA GLU A 67 8.30 20.55 -15.35
C GLU A 67 9.43 20.55 -16.42
N GLY A 68 9.04 20.44 -17.67
CA GLY A 68 9.96 20.26 -18.79
C GLY A 68 10.12 18.81 -19.25
N ALA A 69 10.08 17.82 -18.34
CA ALA A 69 10.15 16.39 -18.69
C ALA A 69 8.78 15.76 -18.98
N GLY A 70 7.70 16.34 -18.48
CA GLY A 70 6.37 15.72 -18.54
C GLY A 70 6.19 14.57 -17.54
N ILE A 71 5.30 13.61 -17.88
CA ILE A 71 5.00 12.44 -17.05
C ILE A 71 5.72 11.21 -17.59
N ALA A 72 6.39 10.48 -16.70
CA ALA A 72 6.98 9.16 -16.98
C ALA A 72 6.29 8.10 -16.10
N LEU A 73 5.93 6.97 -16.71
CA LEU A 73 5.44 5.77 -16.04
C LEU A 73 6.51 4.69 -16.14
N LEU A 74 7.06 4.25 -15.02
CA LEU A 74 8.13 3.26 -14.95
C LEU A 74 7.61 1.93 -14.40
N ASP A 75 8.03 0.81 -15.01
CA ASP A 75 7.86 -0.53 -14.46
C ASP A 75 9.11 -0.89 -13.62
N PRO A 76 9.11 -0.66 -12.30
CA PRO A 76 10.32 -0.85 -11.49
C PRO A 76 10.75 -2.32 -11.42
N VAL A 77 9.80 -3.26 -11.50
CA VAL A 77 10.10 -4.69 -11.47
C VAL A 77 10.82 -5.13 -12.75
N ALA A 78 10.33 -4.70 -13.91
CA ALA A 78 10.97 -5.00 -15.20
C ALA A 78 12.34 -4.33 -15.29
N LEU A 79 12.44 -3.06 -14.92
CA LEU A 79 13.68 -2.27 -14.97
C LEU A 79 14.75 -2.84 -14.03
N THR A 80 14.41 -3.17 -12.80
CA THR A 80 15.35 -3.79 -11.85
C THR A 80 15.85 -5.15 -12.37
N ARG A 81 14.97 -5.96 -12.95
CA ARG A 81 15.37 -7.23 -13.59
C ARG A 81 16.28 -7.04 -14.80
N ALA A 82 16.08 -5.94 -15.54
CA ALA A 82 16.94 -5.58 -16.67
C ALA A 82 18.30 -4.99 -16.23
N GLY A 83 18.47 -4.69 -14.93
CA GLY A 83 19.72 -4.16 -14.38
C GLY A 83 19.78 -2.63 -14.33
N ALA A 84 18.63 -1.93 -14.28
CA ALA A 84 18.61 -0.49 -14.09
C ALA A 84 19.31 -0.07 -12.79
N ASP A 85 20.19 0.91 -12.88
CA ASP A 85 20.80 1.58 -11.73
C ASP A 85 19.95 2.77 -11.28
N TRP A 86 19.25 2.61 -10.17
CA TRP A 86 18.41 3.67 -9.62
C TRP A 86 19.19 4.89 -9.10
N ASN A 87 20.53 4.78 -8.92
CA ASN A 87 21.35 5.95 -8.62
C ASN A 87 21.42 6.91 -9.81
N GLU A 88 21.35 6.42 -11.05
CA GLU A 88 21.25 7.27 -12.25
C GLU A 88 20.02 8.21 -12.16
N PHE A 89 18.87 7.67 -11.75
CA PHE A 89 17.68 8.49 -11.55
C PHE A 89 17.85 9.47 -10.38
N ASN A 90 18.44 9.04 -9.26
CA ASN A 90 18.72 9.91 -8.12
C ASN A 90 19.63 11.09 -8.52
N ASP A 91 20.65 10.83 -9.33
CA ASP A 91 21.58 11.84 -9.83
C ASP A 91 20.89 12.80 -10.82
N ALA A 92 20.04 12.26 -11.69
CA ALA A 92 19.27 13.02 -12.68
C ALA A 92 18.32 14.04 -12.00
N VAL A 93 17.65 13.65 -10.91
CA VAL A 93 16.73 14.56 -10.21
C VAL A 93 17.43 15.44 -9.18
N GLY A 94 18.62 15.05 -8.74
CA GLY A 94 19.50 15.85 -7.86
C GLY A 94 18.89 16.18 -6.51
N ASP A 95 18.80 17.49 -6.21
CA ASP A 95 18.25 18.01 -4.96
C ASP A 95 16.78 18.46 -5.09
N ALA A 96 16.08 18.04 -6.14
CA ALA A 96 14.68 18.38 -6.33
C ALA A 96 13.84 17.95 -5.11
N THR A 97 12.90 18.79 -4.70
CA THR A 97 11.89 18.40 -3.71
C THR A 97 10.95 17.38 -4.36
N TRP A 98 10.77 16.23 -3.72
CA TRP A 98 9.78 15.25 -4.16
C TRP A 98 8.42 15.61 -3.56
N ILE A 99 7.41 15.67 -4.41
CA ILE A 99 6.03 15.92 -4.00
C ILE A 99 5.28 14.60 -4.01
N LEU A 100 4.73 14.23 -2.86
CA LEU A 100 3.94 13.01 -2.67
C LEU A 100 2.60 13.36 -2.01
N HIS A 101 1.66 12.44 -2.07
CA HIS A 101 0.43 12.51 -1.29
C HIS A 101 0.35 11.28 -0.38
N ASP A 102 0.37 11.45 0.96
CA ASP A 102 0.51 10.35 1.94
C ASP A 102 1.82 9.58 1.73
N SER A 103 2.92 10.29 1.77
CA SER A 103 4.27 9.84 1.42
C SER A 103 4.74 8.58 2.17
N LEU A 104 4.21 8.31 3.37
CA LEU A 104 4.54 7.11 4.14
C LEU A 104 4.04 5.82 3.49
N MET A 105 3.13 5.92 2.51
CA MET A 105 2.71 4.78 1.72
C MET A 105 3.75 4.39 0.67
N ASP A 106 4.42 5.35 0.02
CA ASP A 106 5.27 5.12 -1.16
C ASP A 106 6.78 5.13 -0.85
N LEU A 107 7.24 6.01 0.04
CA LEU A 107 8.65 6.10 0.42
C LEU A 107 9.31 4.76 0.77
N PRO A 108 8.65 3.83 1.50
CA PRO A 108 9.26 2.54 1.78
C PRO A 108 9.52 1.69 0.52
N GLY A 109 8.63 1.73 -0.48
CA GLY A 109 8.81 1.05 -1.76
C GLY A 109 9.95 1.68 -2.57
N PHE A 110 10.02 3.01 -2.59
CA PHE A 110 11.12 3.75 -3.21
C PHE A 110 12.47 3.38 -2.58
N ALA A 111 12.54 3.32 -1.25
CA ALA A 111 13.76 2.93 -0.54
C ALA A 111 14.20 1.50 -0.87
N GLU A 112 13.26 0.56 -1.05
CA GLU A 112 13.53 -0.85 -1.37
C GLU A 112 14.25 -1.02 -2.72
N ILE A 113 13.98 -0.15 -3.69
CA ILE A 113 14.66 -0.17 -5.00
C ILE A 113 15.85 0.79 -5.09
N GLY A 114 16.11 1.58 -4.05
CA GLY A 114 17.27 2.48 -3.99
C GLY A 114 16.99 3.91 -4.45
N LEU A 115 15.72 4.32 -4.61
CA LEU A 115 15.35 5.71 -4.78
C LEU A 115 15.55 6.48 -3.46
N LYS A 116 16.12 7.69 -3.54
CA LYS A 116 16.60 8.44 -2.37
C LYS A 116 16.18 9.91 -2.44
N PRO A 117 14.90 10.23 -2.23
CA PRO A 117 14.46 11.62 -2.09
C PRO A 117 15.30 12.36 -1.02
N LYS A 118 15.77 13.56 -1.33
CA LYS A 118 16.54 14.40 -0.37
C LYS A 118 15.66 15.42 0.33
N ALA A 119 14.57 15.82 -0.28
CA ALA A 119 13.60 16.75 0.27
C ALA A 119 12.18 16.29 -0.11
N LEU A 120 11.24 16.50 0.79
CA LEU A 120 9.84 16.08 0.65
C LEU A 120 8.90 17.27 0.79
N PHE A 121 7.85 17.27 0.00
CA PHE A 121 6.61 18.00 0.24
C PHE A 121 5.44 17.00 0.20
N ASP A 122 4.79 16.80 1.33
CA ASP A 122 3.62 15.90 1.41
C ASP A 122 2.34 16.72 1.41
N THR A 123 1.53 16.55 0.36
CA THR A 123 0.29 17.32 0.18
C THR A 123 -0.81 16.91 1.16
N GLU A 124 -0.79 15.67 1.70
CA GLU A 124 -1.72 15.25 2.75
C GLU A 124 -1.37 15.90 4.09
N ILE A 125 -0.08 15.87 4.49
CA ILE A 125 0.41 16.54 5.70
C ILE A 125 0.11 18.04 5.62
N ALA A 126 0.41 18.68 4.48
CA ALA A 126 0.12 20.09 4.25
C ALA A 126 -1.38 20.40 4.41
N ALA A 127 -2.26 19.56 3.83
CA ALA A 127 -3.72 19.72 3.95
C ALA A 127 -4.18 19.63 5.41
N ARG A 128 -3.64 18.70 6.18
CA ARG A 128 -3.93 18.54 7.62
C ARG A 128 -3.48 19.77 8.43
N LEU A 129 -2.28 20.27 8.18
CA LEU A 129 -1.75 21.48 8.83
C LEU A 129 -2.58 22.72 8.49
N LEU A 130 -3.09 22.81 7.27
CA LEU A 130 -3.97 23.89 6.82
C LEU A 130 -5.40 23.75 7.34
N GLY A 131 -5.73 22.65 8.01
CA GLY A 131 -7.02 22.43 8.64
C GLY A 131 -8.13 21.99 7.69
N LEU A 132 -7.80 21.38 6.55
CA LEU A 132 -8.79 20.83 5.65
C LEU A 132 -9.51 19.64 6.32
N HIS A 133 -10.84 19.62 6.25
CA HIS A 133 -11.63 18.50 6.79
C HIS A 133 -11.52 17.21 5.97
N ARG A 134 -11.24 17.35 4.67
CA ARG A 134 -11.03 16.26 3.72
C ARG A 134 -9.66 16.45 3.09
N PHE A 135 -8.75 15.53 3.34
CA PHE A 135 -7.33 15.64 2.99
C PHE A 135 -6.83 14.58 2.00
N GLY A 136 -7.65 13.65 1.53
CA GLY A 136 -7.28 12.76 0.43
C GLY A 136 -7.12 13.52 -0.89
N LEU A 137 -6.25 13.03 -1.81
CA LEU A 137 -5.82 13.73 -3.02
C LEU A 137 -6.98 14.34 -3.82
N ALA A 138 -8.04 13.57 -4.08
CA ALA A 138 -9.18 14.06 -4.82
C ALA A 138 -9.86 15.28 -4.15
N ALA A 139 -9.96 15.27 -2.81
CA ALA A 139 -10.58 16.37 -2.08
C ALA A 139 -9.68 17.62 -2.03
N VAL A 140 -8.36 17.42 -1.92
CA VAL A 140 -7.37 18.50 -1.95
C VAL A 140 -7.33 19.12 -3.35
N THR A 141 -7.38 18.31 -4.40
CA THR A 141 -7.43 18.77 -5.80
C THR A 141 -8.71 19.55 -6.09
N GLU A 142 -9.86 19.06 -5.60
CA GLU A 142 -11.13 19.77 -5.71
C GLU A 142 -11.07 21.12 -5.01
N HIS A 143 -10.54 21.16 -3.78
CA HIS A 143 -10.45 22.38 -2.98
C HIS A 143 -9.56 23.46 -3.62
N TYR A 144 -8.36 23.06 -4.07
CA TYR A 144 -7.38 24.03 -4.58
C TYR A 144 -7.52 24.34 -6.06
N LEU A 145 -7.87 23.35 -6.86
CA LEU A 145 -7.83 23.45 -8.33
C LEU A 145 -9.23 23.47 -8.96
N GLY A 146 -10.29 23.16 -8.20
CA GLY A 146 -11.64 22.99 -8.75
C GLY A 146 -11.69 21.83 -9.76
N ILE A 147 -10.89 20.79 -9.56
CA ILE A 147 -10.76 19.63 -10.44
C ILE A 147 -11.16 18.36 -9.71
N THR A 148 -11.99 17.53 -10.34
CA THR A 148 -12.29 16.17 -9.91
C THR A 148 -11.42 15.19 -10.70
N LEU A 149 -10.79 14.24 -10.00
CA LEU A 149 -10.01 13.13 -10.59
C LEU A 149 -10.89 11.88 -10.74
N ALA A 150 -10.66 11.09 -11.78
CA ALA A 150 -11.28 9.78 -11.93
C ALA A 150 -10.77 8.79 -10.85
N LYS A 151 -11.67 7.98 -10.25
CA LYS A 151 -11.36 7.17 -9.04
C LYS A 151 -11.36 5.65 -9.28
N GLU A 152 -11.17 5.16 -10.49
CA GLU A 152 -11.62 3.81 -10.83
C GLU A 152 -10.62 2.67 -10.58
N HIS A 153 -9.31 2.91 -10.29
CA HIS A 153 -8.30 1.84 -10.36
C HIS A 153 -7.40 1.68 -9.13
N SER A 154 -7.65 2.37 -8.03
CA SER A 154 -6.80 2.34 -6.83
C SER A 154 -6.58 0.96 -6.20
N ALA A 155 -7.46 -0.01 -6.45
CA ALA A 155 -7.36 -1.38 -5.92
C ALA A 155 -7.17 -2.42 -7.04
N ALA A 156 -6.61 -2.03 -8.18
CA ALA A 156 -6.36 -2.91 -9.31
C ALA A 156 -5.15 -3.84 -9.09
N ASP A 157 -5.05 -4.90 -9.89
CA ASP A 157 -3.86 -5.76 -9.93
C ASP A 157 -2.76 -5.11 -10.78
N TRP A 158 -2.03 -4.17 -10.21
CA TRP A 158 -0.99 -3.43 -10.92
C TRP A 158 0.18 -4.28 -11.42
N SER A 159 0.22 -5.56 -11.05
CA SER A 159 1.16 -6.53 -11.63
C SER A 159 0.72 -7.04 -13.01
N TYR A 160 -0.48 -6.64 -13.49
CA TYR A 160 -0.98 -7.02 -14.83
C TYR A 160 -0.16 -6.38 -15.94
N ARG A 161 0.15 -7.15 -17.00
CA ARG A 161 0.89 -6.64 -18.16
C ARG A 161 0.26 -7.14 -19.47
N PRO A 162 0.21 -6.30 -20.51
CA PRO A 162 0.47 -4.85 -20.49
C PRO A 162 -0.62 -4.09 -19.70
N LEU A 163 -0.26 -2.97 -19.06
CA LEU A 163 -1.23 -2.15 -18.34
C LEU A 163 -2.25 -1.54 -19.32
N PRO A 164 -3.55 -1.65 -19.04
CA PRO A 164 -4.59 -0.98 -19.83
C PRO A 164 -4.40 0.54 -19.86
N ARG A 165 -4.89 1.19 -20.94
CA ARG A 165 -4.73 2.63 -21.12
C ARG A 165 -5.42 3.43 -20.02
N ASP A 166 -6.59 3.01 -19.57
CA ASP A 166 -7.37 3.63 -18.50
C ASP A 166 -6.65 3.57 -17.15
N TRP A 167 -5.93 2.47 -16.84
CA TRP A 167 -5.10 2.38 -15.64
C TRP A 167 -3.88 3.32 -15.73
N ARG A 168 -3.21 3.37 -16.88
CA ARG A 168 -2.10 4.31 -17.10
C ARG A 168 -2.57 5.75 -16.99
N ASN A 169 -3.77 6.04 -17.48
CA ASN A 169 -4.40 7.34 -17.34
C ASN A 169 -4.65 7.71 -15.88
N TYR A 170 -5.22 6.77 -15.11
CA TYR A 170 -5.44 6.96 -13.68
C TYR A 170 -4.12 7.30 -12.96
N ALA A 171 -3.10 6.47 -13.09
CA ALA A 171 -1.79 6.67 -12.47
C ALA A 171 -1.12 8.00 -12.89
N ALA A 172 -1.25 8.38 -14.16
CA ALA A 172 -0.69 9.64 -14.64
C ALA A 172 -1.44 10.87 -14.10
N LEU A 173 -2.75 10.75 -13.82
CA LEU A 173 -3.53 11.83 -13.22
C LEU A 173 -3.15 12.10 -11.77
N ASP A 174 -2.72 11.09 -11.00
CA ASP A 174 -2.36 11.27 -9.60
C ASP A 174 -1.12 12.18 -9.46
N VAL A 175 -0.17 12.14 -10.39
CA VAL A 175 0.99 13.06 -10.40
C VAL A 175 0.74 14.35 -11.17
N GLU A 176 -0.28 14.40 -12.06
CA GLU A 176 -0.56 15.56 -12.92
C GLU A 176 -0.80 16.84 -12.11
N VAL A 177 -1.45 16.72 -10.97
CA VAL A 177 -1.92 17.86 -10.17
C VAL A 177 -0.97 18.29 -9.05
N LEU A 178 0.03 17.46 -8.70
CA LEU A 178 0.84 17.64 -7.48
C LEU A 178 1.69 18.92 -7.51
N ILE A 179 2.27 19.29 -8.65
CA ILE A 179 3.12 20.49 -8.75
C ILE A 179 2.30 21.77 -8.52
N GLU A 180 1.09 21.83 -9.07
CA GLU A 180 0.19 22.96 -8.85
C GLU A 180 -0.28 23.02 -7.39
N LEU A 181 -0.60 21.86 -6.81
CA LEU A 181 -0.97 21.75 -5.39
C LEU A 181 0.16 22.22 -4.48
N GLU A 182 1.40 21.76 -4.70
CA GLU A 182 2.57 22.23 -3.94
C GLU A 182 2.66 23.75 -3.95
N THR A 183 2.59 24.36 -5.13
CA THR A 183 2.72 25.81 -5.28
C THR A 183 1.68 26.58 -4.45
N MET A 184 0.41 26.14 -4.52
CA MET A 184 -0.68 26.81 -3.80
C MET A 184 -0.60 26.56 -2.30
N MET A 185 -0.31 25.32 -1.89
CA MET A 185 -0.24 24.94 -0.48
C MET A 185 0.96 25.55 0.24
N ARG A 186 2.13 25.70 -0.42
CA ARG A 186 3.28 26.45 0.11
C ARG A 186 2.94 27.89 0.40
N ARG A 187 2.21 28.55 -0.50
CA ARG A 187 1.74 29.92 -0.30
C ARG A 187 0.84 30.01 0.94
N ASP A 188 -0.10 29.10 1.07
CA ASP A 188 -1.09 29.13 2.15
C ASP A 188 -0.47 28.71 3.50
N LEU A 189 0.46 27.77 3.54
CA LEU A 189 1.25 27.43 4.73
C LEU A 189 2.03 28.66 5.22
N LYS A 190 2.68 29.38 4.32
CA LYS A 190 3.41 30.63 4.64
C LYS A 190 2.47 31.72 5.16
N ALA A 191 1.33 31.90 4.50
CA ALA A 191 0.33 32.89 4.93
C ALA A 191 -0.25 32.57 6.31
N ALA A 192 -0.35 31.28 6.66
CA ALA A 192 -0.81 30.79 7.96
C ALA A 192 0.31 30.77 9.04
N GLY A 193 1.56 31.08 8.69
CA GLY A 193 2.72 30.98 9.60
C GLY A 193 3.03 29.55 10.02
N LYS A 194 2.77 28.56 9.14
CA LYS A 194 2.94 27.12 9.40
C LYS A 194 3.99 26.45 8.52
N ASP A 195 4.74 27.23 7.76
CA ASP A 195 5.75 26.73 6.83
C ASP A 195 6.92 26.03 7.55
N GLU A 196 7.34 26.51 8.72
CA GLU A 196 8.36 25.85 9.54
C GLU A 196 7.85 24.51 10.09
N TRP A 197 6.64 24.47 10.64
CA TRP A 197 6.03 23.21 11.11
C TRP A 197 5.87 22.19 9.98
N ALA A 198 5.48 22.67 8.80
CA ALA A 198 5.37 21.81 7.63
C ALA A 198 6.73 21.22 7.23
N ALA A 199 7.79 22.04 7.24
CA ALA A 199 9.15 21.58 6.93
C ALA A 199 9.64 20.51 7.93
N GLU A 200 9.36 20.67 9.23
CA GLU A 200 9.68 19.68 10.27
C GLU A 200 8.92 18.37 10.04
N GLU A 201 7.61 18.44 9.78
CA GLU A 201 6.78 17.24 9.52
C GLU A 201 7.21 16.52 8.24
N PHE A 202 7.52 17.25 7.17
CA PHE A 202 8.03 16.65 5.93
C PHE A 202 9.38 15.97 6.13
N SER A 203 10.29 16.60 6.89
CA SER A 203 11.58 15.99 7.23
C SER A 203 11.39 14.72 8.06
N HIS A 204 10.49 14.75 9.05
CA HIS A 204 10.16 13.58 9.87
C HIS A 204 9.56 12.45 9.02
N ALA A 205 8.59 12.76 8.15
CA ALA A 205 7.97 11.78 7.25
C ALA A 205 8.98 11.17 6.29
N LEU A 206 9.89 11.97 5.72
CA LEU A 206 10.95 11.50 4.85
C LEU A 206 11.87 10.51 5.55
N VAL A 207 12.37 10.85 6.74
CA VAL A 207 13.25 9.96 7.53
C VAL A 207 12.51 8.68 7.92
N ALA A 208 11.26 8.79 8.37
CA ALA A 208 10.46 7.64 8.77
C ALA A 208 10.12 6.72 7.59
N GLY A 209 9.79 7.30 6.43
CA GLY A 209 9.41 6.56 5.23
C GLY A 209 10.59 5.83 4.57
N LEU A 210 11.78 6.43 4.58
CA LEU A 210 13.00 5.81 4.04
C LEU A 210 13.66 4.82 5.01
N ALA A 211 13.21 4.77 6.27
CA ALA A 211 13.75 3.81 7.23
C ALA A 211 13.39 2.37 6.83
N PRO A 212 14.32 1.40 7.01
CA PRO A 212 14.03 0.00 6.73
C PRO A 212 12.77 -0.48 7.45
N ARG A 213 11.87 -1.14 6.73
CA ARG A 213 10.66 -1.74 7.32
C ARG A 213 11.08 -2.78 8.36
N LYS A 214 10.63 -2.58 9.59
CA LYS A 214 10.83 -3.56 10.66
C LYS A 214 9.69 -4.60 10.57
N PRO A 215 10.02 -5.90 10.32
CA PRO A 215 9.00 -6.92 10.36
C PRO A 215 8.37 -7.00 11.75
N HIS A 216 7.08 -7.31 11.79
CA HIS A 216 6.41 -7.51 13.07
C HIS A 216 7.06 -8.69 13.80
N PRO A 217 7.44 -8.59 15.09
CA PRO A 217 8.17 -9.64 15.81
C PRO A 217 7.37 -10.95 15.88
N ILE A 218 6.04 -10.86 15.87
CA ILE A 218 5.14 -12.03 15.88
C ILE A 218 4.07 -11.82 14.79
N PRO A 219 4.39 -12.09 13.49
CA PRO A 219 3.54 -11.69 12.37
C PRO A 219 2.14 -12.32 12.38
N TRP A 220 2.00 -13.57 12.86
CA TRP A 220 0.71 -14.26 12.90
C TRP A 220 -0.30 -13.63 13.88
N LEU A 221 0.16 -12.80 14.84
CA LEU A 221 -0.76 -12.02 15.69
C LEU A 221 -1.49 -10.90 14.94
N ARG A 222 -1.13 -10.63 13.69
CA ARG A 222 -1.85 -9.70 12.82
C ARG A 222 -3.07 -10.31 12.13
N ILE A 223 -3.34 -11.61 12.33
CA ILE A 223 -4.60 -12.22 11.89
C ILE A 223 -5.77 -11.41 12.43
N SER A 224 -6.66 -11.02 11.55
CA SER A 224 -7.86 -10.26 11.93
C SER A 224 -8.67 -11.02 12.97
N ARG A 225 -9.07 -10.35 14.05
CA ARG A 225 -9.82 -10.94 15.18
C ARG A 225 -9.08 -12.00 16.01
N ILE A 226 -7.75 -12.09 15.94
CA ILE A 226 -6.96 -13.06 16.72
C ILE A 226 -7.21 -12.93 18.23
N THR A 227 -7.58 -11.74 18.71
CA THR A 227 -7.90 -11.47 20.11
C THR A 227 -9.08 -12.28 20.66
N GLN A 228 -9.96 -12.79 19.79
CA GLN A 228 -11.03 -13.71 20.19
C GLN A 228 -10.49 -15.02 20.79
N LEU A 229 -9.25 -15.39 20.45
CA LEU A 229 -8.56 -16.57 20.95
C LEU A 229 -7.64 -16.29 22.12
N SER A 230 -7.68 -15.09 22.72
CA SER A 230 -6.73 -14.68 23.78
C SER A 230 -6.70 -15.60 25.00
N ARG A 231 -7.81 -16.28 25.30
CA ARG A 231 -7.93 -17.25 26.41
C ARG A 231 -7.95 -18.71 25.94
N ASP A 232 -7.59 -18.96 24.68
CA ASP A 232 -7.61 -20.28 24.06
C ASP A 232 -6.25 -20.62 23.43
N PRO A 233 -5.25 -21.05 24.22
CA PRO A 233 -3.92 -21.37 23.72
C PRO A 233 -3.91 -22.45 22.65
N ARG A 234 -4.83 -23.41 22.70
CA ARG A 234 -4.97 -24.45 21.68
C ARG A 234 -5.51 -23.88 20.37
N GLY A 235 -6.48 -22.98 20.44
CA GLY A 235 -6.97 -22.21 19.28
C GLY A 235 -5.86 -21.34 18.67
N LEU A 236 -5.06 -20.67 19.52
CA LEU A 236 -3.89 -19.91 19.06
C LEU A 236 -2.87 -20.79 18.34
N ALA A 237 -2.63 -22.03 18.82
CA ALA A 237 -1.74 -22.97 18.15
C ALA A 237 -2.22 -23.33 16.74
N ILE A 238 -3.52 -23.57 16.58
CA ILE A 238 -4.14 -23.85 15.26
C ILE A 238 -4.03 -22.61 14.35
N ALA A 239 -4.38 -21.42 14.87
CA ALA A 239 -4.29 -20.18 14.09
C ALA A 239 -2.86 -19.91 13.60
N LYS A 240 -1.87 -20.06 14.48
CA LYS A 240 -0.45 -19.92 14.15
C LYS A 240 -0.03 -20.91 13.06
N SER A 241 -0.34 -22.21 13.22
CA SER A 241 0.05 -23.24 12.25
C SER A 241 -0.58 -23.04 10.87
N LEU A 242 -1.85 -22.61 10.82
CA LEU A 242 -2.52 -22.25 9.56
C LEU A 242 -1.92 -21.02 8.92
N TRP A 243 -1.58 -20.00 9.74
CA TRP A 243 -0.94 -18.78 9.24
C TRP A 243 0.45 -19.07 8.65
N GLU A 244 1.27 -19.88 9.33
CA GLU A 244 2.61 -20.27 8.87
C GLU A 244 2.54 -21.04 7.54
N GLU A 245 1.60 -21.98 7.41
CA GLU A 245 1.41 -22.73 6.17
C GLU A 245 0.89 -21.84 5.04
N ARG A 246 -0.04 -20.94 5.33
CA ARG A 246 -0.57 -19.95 4.38
C ARG A 246 0.55 -19.02 3.90
N ASP A 247 1.36 -18.48 4.80
CA ASP A 247 2.47 -17.58 4.49
C ASP A 247 3.50 -18.26 3.60
N ARG A 248 3.88 -19.50 3.95
CA ARG A 248 4.81 -20.31 3.16
C ARG A 248 4.32 -20.52 1.73
N LEU A 249 3.04 -20.89 1.57
CA LEU A 249 2.44 -21.12 0.25
C LEU A 249 2.25 -19.83 -0.52
N ALA A 250 1.82 -18.76 0.14
CA ALA A 250 1.65 -17.46 -0.47
C ALA A 250 2.96 -16.94 -1.06
N ARG A 251 4.06 -17.07 -0.31
CA ARG A 251 5.42 -16.75 -0.77
C ARG A 251 5.86 -17.64 -1.94
N GLN A 252 5.61 -18.95 -1.84
CA GLN A 252 6.00 -19.91 -2.88
C GLN A 252 5.34 -19.62 -4.22
N TYR A 253 4.07 -19.22 -4.21
CA TYR A 253 3.27 -18.99 -5.41
C TYR A 253 3.14 -17.52 -5.81
N ASP A 254 3.76 -16.63 -5.03
CA ASP A 254 3.65 -15.18 -5.20
C ASP A 254 2.19 -14.72 -5.34
N ILE A 255 1.38 -15.09 -4.35
CA ILE A 255 -0.05 -14.75 -4.27
C ILE A 255 -0.37 -14.14 -2.91
N ALA A 256 -1.28 -13.17 -2.86
CA ALA A 256 -1.71 -12.59 -1.59
C ALA A 256 -2.22 -13.68 -0.63
N PRO A 257 -1.77 -13.71 0.63
CA PRO A 257 -2.15 -14.74 1.59
C PRO A 257 -3.67 -14.89 1.75
N SER A 258 -4.40 -13.77 1.71
CA SER A 258 -5.86 -13.74 1.82
C SER A 258 -6.58 -14.44 0.68
N LEU A 259 -5.96 -14.54 -0.51
CA LEU A 259 -6.51 -15.28 -1.65
C LEU A 259 -6.34 -16.80 -1.51
N LEU A 260 -5.41 -17.26 -0.66
CA LEU A 260 -5.28 -18.70 -0.36
C LEU A 260 -6.18 -19.13 0.78
N LEU A 261 -6.23 -18.37 1.85
CA LEU A 261 -7.03 -18.65 3.04
C LEU A 261 -7.34 -17.33 3.77
N ALA A 262 -8.62 -17.01 3.92
CA ALA A 262 -9.03 -15.80 4.61
C ALA A 262 -8.73 -15.87 6.13
N ASP A 263 -8.47 -14.74 6.76
CA ASP A 263 -8.28 -14.65 8.22
C ASP A 263 -9.49 -15.20 8.99
N SER A 264 -10.70 -14.94 8.48
CA SER A 264 -11.93 -15.48 9.06
C SER A 264 -11.97 -17.00 9.08
N SER A 265 -11.43 -17.63 8.03
CA SER A 265 -11.35 -19.12 7.95
C SER A 265 -10.34 -19.68 8.95
N ILE A 266 -9.23 -18.97 9.18
CA ILE A 266 -8.26 -19.33 10.22
C ILE A 266 -8.91 -19.25 11.61
N ILE A 267 -9.62 -18.19 11.91
CA ILE A 267 -10.32 -18.01 13.20
C ILE A 267 -11.42 -19.06 13.37
N GLU A 268 -12.21 -19.33 12.33
CA GLU A 268 -13.23 -20.38 12.34
C GLU A 268 -12.63 -21.75 12.68
N ALA A 269 -11.55 -22.15 12.02
CA ALA A 269 -10.87 -23.41 12.29
C ALA A 269 -10.27 -23.47 13.70
N ALA A 270 -9.67 -22.38 14.17
CA ALA A 270 -9.08 -22.27 15.49
C ALA A 270 -10.13 -22.35 16.61
N THR A 271 -11.30 -21.78 16.38
CA THR A 271 -12.43 -21.85 17.33
C THR A 271 -13.04 -23.25 17.39
N ASN A 272 -13.27 -23.86 16.22
CA ASN A 272 -13.94 -25.17 16.12
C ASN A 272 -13.01 -26.37 16.42
N LYS A 273 -11.70 -26.21 16.25
CA LYS A 273 -10.67 -27.24 16.55
C LYS A 273 -11.01 -28.62 15.98
N PRO A 274 -11.16 -28.78 14.67
CA PRO A 274 -11.63 -30.05 14.08
C PRO A 274 -10.64 -31.19 14.32
N HIS A 275 -11.06 -32.23 15.05
CA HIS A 275 -10.23 -33.38 15.42
C HIS A 275 -10.27 -34.55 14.41
N ASN A 276 -11.23 -34.53 13.50
CA ASN A 276 -11.43 -35.62 12.53
C ASN A 276 -11.83 -35.07 11.15
N ALA A 277 -11.83 -35.97 10.17
CA ALA A 277 -12.14 -35.63 8.79
C ALA A 277 -13.57 -35.11 8.58
N ALA A 278 -14.54 -35.55 9.37
CA ALA A 278 -15.93 -35.09 9.24
C ALA A 278 -16.08 -33.65 9.72
N GLN A 279 -15.50 -33.30 10.89
CA GLN A 279 -15.46 -31.93 11.41
C GLN A 279 -14.71 -31.00 10.49
N PHE A 280 -13.56 -31.43 9.94
CA PHE A 280 -12.81 -30.64 8.97
C PHE A 280 -13.64 -30.36 7.71
N ARG A 281 -14.32 -31.39 7.15
CA ARG A 281 -15.17 -31.16 5.97
C ARG A 281 -16.37 -30.25 6.24
N ALA A 282 -16.85 -30.18 7.47
CA ALA A 282 -17.91 -29.23 7.86
C ALA A 282 -17.50 -27.78 7.78
N LEU A 283 -16.17 -27.47 7.84
CA LEU A 283 -15.63 -26.11 7.69
C LEU A 283 -15.48 -25.78 6.20
N ARG A 284 -16.56 -25.29 5.58
CA ARG A 284 -16.60 -25.00 4.13
C ARG A 284 -15.51 -24.05 3.71
N SER A 285 -15.23 -23.05 4.52
CA SER A 285 -14.22 -22.02 4.24
C SER A 285 -12.79 -22.55 4.04
N LEU A 286 -12.49 -23.76 4.59
CA LEU A 286 -11.20 -24.45 4.40
C LEU A 286 -11.22 -25.43 3.21
N ASN A 287 -12.41 -25.79 2.71
CA ASN A 287 -12.60 -26.77 1.67
C ASN A 287 -12.96 -26.16 0.32
N GLU A 288 -13.31 -24.89 0.29
CA GLU A 288 -13.70 -24.14 -0.90
C GLU A 288 -12.63 -23.10 -1.24
N ARG A 289 -12.55 -22.76 -2.51
CA ARG A 289 -11.67 -21.69 -2.99
C ARG A 289 -12.16 -20.34 -2.47
N VAL A 290 -11.24 -19.50 -1.99
CA VAL A 290 -11.58 -18.11 -1.70
C VAL A 290 -12.08 -17.42 -2.98
N ARG A 291 -13.25 -16.80 -2.89
CA ARG A 291 -13.83 -16.00 -3.97
C ARG A 291 -14.00 -14.59 -3.48
N ILE A 292 -13.52 -13.65 -4.28
CA ILE A 292 -13.71 -12.21 -4.05
C ILE A 292 -14.80 -11.75 -5.02
N HIS A 293 -15.82 -11.11 -4.49
CA HIS A 293 -16.91 -10.53 -5.26
C HIS A 293 -17.01 -9.04 -4.89
N THR A 294 -16.55 -8.20 -5.78
CA THR A 294 -16.61 -6.73 -5.63
C THR A 294 -17.74 -6.13 -6.44
N GLY A 295 -18.32 -6.89 -7.36
CA GLY A 295 -19.31 -6.43 -8.32
C GLY A 295 -18.71 -5.54 -9.42
N THR A 296 -17.40 -5.60 -9.61
CA THR A 296 -16.64 -4.77 -10.57
C THR A 296 -15.78 -5.65 -11.47
N GLU A 297 -15.10 -5.01 -12.44
CA GLU A 297 -14.09 -5.68 -13.29
C GLU A 297 -12.95 -6.34 -12.48
N GLN A 298 -12.74 -5.92 -11.23
CA GLN A 298 -11.76 -6.55 -10.34
C GLN A 298 -12.05 -8.02 -10.07
N ASP A 299 -13.30 -8.47 -10.12
CA ASP A 299 -13.66 -9.89 -9.97
C ASP A 299 -12.90 -10.75 -11.00
N LYS A 300 -12.75 -10.26 -12.24
CA LYS A 300 -11.98 -10.94 -13.29
C LYS A 300 -10.48 -11.00 -12.97
N MET A 301 -9.93 -10.00 -12.30
CA MET A 301 -8.53 -9.99 -11.87
C MET A 301 -8.27 -11.06 -10.82
N PHE A 302 -9.16 -11.21 -9.83
CA PHE A 302 -9.05 -12.27 -8.84
C PHE A 302 -9.15 -13.68 -9.46
N GLU A 303 -9.96 -13.86 -10.51
CA GLU A 303 -10.07 -15.14 -11.20
C GLU A 303 -8.77 -15.61 -11.88
N ARG A 304 -7.84 -14.71 -12.18
CA ARG A 304 -6.50 -15.05 -12.72
C ARG A 304 -5.69 -15.92 -11.75
N TYR A 305 -5.96 -15.81 -10.44
CA TYR A 305 -5.28 -16.57 -9.39
C TYR A 305 -5.98 -17.91 -9.09
N ALA A 306 -7.12 -18.16 -9.71
CA ALA A 306 -7.87 -19.42 -9.55
C ALA A 306 -7.06 -20.70 -9.82
N PRO A 307 -6.15 -20.78 -10.81
CA PRO A 307 -5.30 -21.95 -11.00
C PRO A 307 -4.41 -22.24 -9.79
N ILE A 308 -3.79 -21.22 -9.19
CA ILE A 308 -2.95 -21.34 -7.99
C ILE A 308 -3.80 -21.79 -6.81
N GLN A 309 -4.95 -21.16 -6.59
CA GLN A 309 -5.87 -21.53 -5.52
C GLN A 309 -6.32 -23.00 -5.63
N ARG A 310 -6.57 -23.49 -6.87
CA ARG A 310 -6.94 -24.90 -7.11
C ARG A 310 -5.78 -25.88 -6.91
N ALA A 311 -4.54 -25.42 -7.07
CA ALA A 311 -3.36 -26.24 -6.81
C ALA A 311 -3.18 -26.51 -5.29
N VAL A 312 -3.57 -25.57 -4.44
CA VAL A 312 -3.53 -25.71 -2.98
C VAL A 312 -4.75 -26.51 -2.52
N LYS A 313 -4.53 -27.80 -2.21
CA LYS A 313 -5.61 -28.70 -1.81
C LYS A 313 -5.98 -28.54 -0.34
N PRO A 314 -7.25 -28.71 0.07
CA PRO A 314 -7.69 -28.61 1.46
C PRO A 314 -6.90 -29.51 2.44
N LYS A 315 -6.35 -30.61 1.95
CA LYS A 315 -5.47 -31.50 2.73
C LYS A 315 -4.31 -30.76 3.41
N VAL A 316 -3.80 -29.69 2.78
CA VAL A 316 -2.69 -28.87 3.32
C VAL A 316 -3.11 -28.19 4.61
N TRP A 317 -4.30 -27.60 4.62
CA TRP A 317 -4.86 -26.96 5.81
C TRP A 317 -5.15 -27.96 6.92
N LYS A 318 -5.70 -29.14 6.56
CA LYS A 318 -5.91 -30.22 7.51
C LYS A 318 -4.60 -30.65 8.18
N GLN A 319 -3.53 -30.81 7.42
CA GLN A 319 -2.21 -31.17 7.96
C GLN A 319 -1.66 -30.08 8.90
N ALA A 320 -1.88 -28.80 8.60
CA ALA A 320 -1.49 -27.70 9.49
C ALA A 320 -2.27 -27.78 10.83
N ILE A 321 -3.57 -28.04 10.79
CA ILE A 321 -4.39 -28.23 11.98
C ILE A 321 -3.92 -29.46 12.78
N ASP A 322 -3.68 -30.59 12.12
CA ASP A 322 -3.24 -31.83 12.77
C ASP A 322 -1.91 -31.63 13.49
N ARG A 323 -0.94 -30.90 12.89
CA ARG A 323 0.33 -30.51 13.53
C ARG A 323 0.09 -29.73 14.83
N ALA A 324 -0.82 -28.75 14.78
CA ALA A 324 -1.12 -27.93 15.95
C ALA A 324 -1.81 -28.72 17.07
N ILE A 325 -2.72 -29.63 16.70
CA ILE A 325 -3.43 -30.50 17.65
C ILE A 325 -2.48 -31.49 18.35
N ALA A 326 -1.44 -31.95 17.67
CA ALA A 326 -0.43 -32.86 18.20
C ALA A 326 0.54 -32.18 19.21
N LEU A 327 0.55 -30.86 19.30
CA LEU A 327 1.40 -30.14 20.27
C LEU A 327 0.98 -30.44 21.71
N LYS A 328 1.98 -30.57 22.58
CA LYS A 328 1.74 -30.66 24.05
C LYS A 328 1.27 -29.30 24.57
N PRO A 329 0.49 -29.22 25.67
CA PRO A 329 0.05 -27.96 26.26
C PRO A 329 1.16 -26.96 26.55
N THR A 330 2.36 -27.45 26.88
CA THR A 330 3.56 -26.63 27.14
C THR A 330 4.14 -25.95 25.90
N GLN A 331 3.70 -26.38 24.71
CA GLN A 331 4.15 -25.85 23.42
C GLN A 331 3.12 -24.89 22.78
N TRP A 332 1.95 -24.72 23.41
CA TRP A 332 0.95 -23.83 22.89
C TRP A 332 1.37 -22.35 23.04
N PRO A 333 1.18 -21.55 22.02
CA PRO A 333 1.47 -20.12 22.13
C PRO A 333 0.47 -19.43 23.04
N THR A 334 0.92 -18.34 23.66
CA THR A 334 0.06 -17.44 24.43
C THR A 334 0.08 -16.06 23.80
N MET A 335 -0.97 -15.28 24.03
CA MET A 335 -0.93 -13.87 23.67
C MET A 335 0.13 -13.17 24.52
N PRO A 336 0.97 -12.29 23.93
CA PRO A 336 1.86 -11.47 24.71
C PRO A 336 1.05 -10.60 25.69
N ALA A 337 1.63 -10.36 26.86
CA ALA A 337 1.06 -9.40 27.79
C ALA A 337 0.95 -8.02 27.11
N PRO A 338 -0.08 -7.24 27.41
CA PRO A 338 -0.16 -5.88 26.93
C PRO A 338 1.09 -5.10 27.37
N GLU A 339 1.69 -4.35 26.44
CA GLU A 339 2.78 -3.45 26.80
C GLU A 339 2.26 -2.41 27.79
N GLN A 340 2.89 -2.33 28.94
CA GLN A 340 2.67 -1.29 29.93
C GLN A 340 3.73 -0.21 29.74
N ASP A 341 3.35 1.05 29.88
CA ASP A 341 4.31 2.14 29.96
C ASP A 341 5.06 2.13 31.31
N GLU A 342 6.02 3.04 31.46
CA GLU A 342 6.83 3.16 32.69
C GLU A 342 6.00 3.42 33.95
N ASN A 343 4.73 3.83 33.78
CA ASN A 343 3.78 4.09 34.87
C ASN A 343 2.78 2.93 35.07
N GLY A 344 2.96 1.79 34.38
CA GLY A 344 2.08 0.63 34.46
C GLY A 344 0.74 0.79 33.74
N VAL A 345 0.57 1.84 32.94
CA VAL A 345 -0.63 2.05 32.13
C VAL A 345 -0.56 1.18 30.89
N VAL A 346 -1.59 0.35 30.67
CA VAL A 346 -1.69 -0.51 29.51
C VAL A 346 -1.77 0.36 28.26
N ASN A 347 -0.75 0.26 27.40
CA ASN A 347 -0.76 0.93 26.12
C ASN A 347 -1.90 0.38 25.25
N ALA A 348 -2.93 1.19 25.01
CA ALA A 348 -3.99 0.84 24.08
C ALA A 348 -3.41 0.54 22.69
N PRO A 349 -3.91 -0.48 21.98
CA PRO A 349 -3.47 -0.78 20.60
C PRO A 349 -3.47 0.49 19.75
N ARG A 350 -2.51 0.64 18.85
CA ARG A 350 -2.37 1.81 17.94
C ARG A 350 -3.69 2.20 17.26
N SER A 351 -4.54 1.20 16.94
CA SER A 351 -5.87 1.40 16.38
C SER A 351 -6.83 2.18 17.32
N MET A 352 -6.71 2.02 18.64
CA MET A 352 -7.51 2.80 19.60
C MET A 352 -6.98 4.22 19.81
N ARG A 353 -5.65 4.43 19.72
CA ARG A 353 -5.07 5.78 19.84
C ARG A 353 -5.49 6.69 18.67
N LEU A 354 -5.55 6.16 17.45
CA LEU A 354 -6.04 6.88 16.28
C LEU A 354 -7.54 7.20 16.37
N TRP A 355 -8.32 6.37 17.08
CA TRP A 355 -9.75 6.62 17.28
C TRP A 355 -9.99 7.71 18.35
N GLN A 356 -9.23 7.72 19.43
CA GLN A 356 -9.31 8.76 20.49
C GLN A 356 -8.79 10.14 20.03
N GLN A 357 -7.93 10.19 19.01
CA GLN A 357 -7.48 11.45 18.40
C GLN A 357 -8.44 11.99 17.33
N ARG A 358 -9.47 11.23 16.95
CA ARG A 358 -10.47 11.60 15.92
C ARG A 358 -11.82 12.05 16.50
N HIS A 359 -11.96 12.09 17.81
CA HIS A 359 -13.11 12.59 18.55
C HIS A 359 -12.66 13.46 19.71
#